data_cc2ebbb88ac9ee4a868d42498001bab8
#
_entry.id   cc2ebbb88ac9ee4a868d42498001bab8
#
_cell.length_a   1.000
_cell.length_b   1.000
_cell.length_c   1.000
_cell.angle_alpha   90.00
_cell.angle_beta   90.00
_cell.angle_gamma   90.00
#
_symmetry.space_group_name_H-M   'P 1'
#
loop_
_entity.id
_entity.type
_entity.pdbx_description
1 polymer ?
#
loop_
_entity_poly.entity_id
_entity_poly.type
_entity_poly.pdbx_seq_one_letter_code
_entity_poly.pdbx_strand_id
1 'polypeptide(L)'
;MKGNFTCLVNPRCTREFEHELLKADNTKNVMIIGAGPGGLMAARTAAQRGHNVTVYDKDTHFGEVFRSAAYPMGKGELSTVISAYRKQCEVLGVTFKMGKEVSEEARPDTIVVATGSVPLTPPIEGINSENV
;
A
#
# COMPACT_ATOMS: atom_id res chain seq x y z
N MET A 1 11.34 -20.58 23.63
CA MET A 1 10.72 -20.17 22.34
C MET A 1 11.21 -18.77 21.98
N LYS A 2 12.03 -18.62 20.96
CA LYS A 2 12.34 -17.30 20.39
C LYS A 2 11.20 -16.96 19.41
N GLY A 3 10.11 -16.43 19.92
CA GLY A 3 9.02 -15.95 19.08
C GLY A 3 9.40 -14.59 18.51
N ASN A 4 9.54 -14.48 17.19
CA ASN A 4 9.57 -13.17 16.55
C ASN A 4 8.18 -12.56 16.68
N PHE A 5 8.05 -11.51 17.48
CA PHE A 5 6.82 -10.73 17.50
C PHE A 5 6.69 -9.98 16.17
N THR A 6 5.53 -10.08 15.55
CA THR A 6 5.20 -9.37 14.31
C THR A 6 3.98 -8.49 14.54
N CYS A 7 3.93 -7.36 13.88
CA CYS A 7 2.79 -6.45 13.94
C CYS A 7 2.20 -6.26 12.54
N LEU A 8 0.88 -6.37 12.41
CA LEU A 8 0.18 -6.20 11.15
C LEU A 8 0.36 -4.77 10.58
N VAL A 9 0.51 -3.79 11.47
CA VAL A 9 0.60 -2.35 11.13
C VAL A 9 2.03 -1.85 11.03
N ASN A 10 2.95 -2.44 11.82
CA ASN A 10 4.37 -2.05 11.81
C ASN A 10 5.25 -3.19 11.29
N PRO A 11 5.62 -3.19 10.01
CA PRO A 11 6.49 -4.24 9.44
C PRO A 11 7.90 -4.27 10.06
N ARG A 12 8.29 -3.22 10.77
CA ARG A 12 9.57 -3.11 11.48
C ARG A 12 9.47 -3.45 12.97
N CYS A 13 8.30 -3.93 13.42
CA CYS A 13 8.03 -4.22 14.83
C CYS A 13 9.13 -5.12 15.42
N THR A 14 9.73 -4.69 16.53
CA THR A 14 10.87 -5.32 17.24
C THR A 14 12.18 -5.35 16.46
N ARG A 15 12.24 -4.78 15.26
CA ARG A 15 13.43 -4.75 14.38
C ARG A 15 13.74 -3.33 13.89
N GLU A 16 13.26 -2.31 14.57
CA GLU A 16 13.42 -0.91 14.18
C GLU A 16 14.89 -0.50 14.11
N PHE A 17 15.71 -1.05 15.00
CA PHE A 17 17.15 -0.80 15.08
C PHE A 17 17.98 -1.59 14.04
N GLU A 18 17.45 -2.70 13.50
CA GLU A 18 18.13 -3.50 12.49
C GLU A 18 18.03 -2.90 11.10
N HIS A 19 16.99 -2.10 10.87
CA HIS A 19 16.64 -1.55 9.56
C HIS A 19 16.56 -0.02 9.60
N GLU A 20 17.67 0.64 9.89
CA GLU A 20 17.75 2.07 9.79
C GLU A 20 17.48 2.53 8.35
N LEU A 21 16.58 3.49 8.20
CA LEU A 21 16.24 4.05 6.89
C LEU A 21 17.25 5.16 6.53
N LEU A 22 18.38 4.76 5.98
CA LEU A 22 19.37 5.69 5.49
C LEU A 22 18.85 6.46 4.27
N LYS A 23 19.22 7.73 4.18
CA LYS A 23 18.97 8.53 2.98
C LYS A 23 19.70 7.90 1.78
N ALA A 24 19.08 7.98 0.62
CA ALA A 24 19.72 7.54 -0.62
C ALA A 24 20.78 8.57 -1.07
N ASP A 25 21.87 8.09 -1.63
CA ASP A 25 22.94 8.95 -2.18
C ASP A 25 22.42 9.80 -3.35
N ASN A 26 21.51 9.23 -4.15
CA ASN A 26 20.91 9.90 -5.29
C ASN A 26 19.38 9.85 -5.19
N THR A 27 18.74 11.00 -5.33
CA THR A 27 17.28 11.10 -5.44
C THR A 27 16.80 10.53 -6.77
N LYS A 28 15.78 9.69 -6.74
CA LYS A 28 15.11 9.09 -7.90
C LYS A 28 13.65 9.48 -7.96
N ASN A 29 13.08 9.46 -9.17
CA ASN A 29 11.64 9.52 -9.38
C ASN A 29 11.09 8.10 -9.30
N VAL A 30 10.40 7.79 -8.22
CA VAL A 30 9.83 6.47 -7.95
C VAL A 30 8.34 6.50 -8.23
N MET A 31 7.90 5.63 -9.13
CA MET A 31 6.50 5.39 -9.40
C MET A 31 6.03 4.15 -8.65
N ILE A 32 4.89 4.24 -8.01
CA ILE A 32 4.25 3.11 -7.32
C ILE A 32 2.88 2.89 -7.93
N ILE A 33 2.57 1.66 -8.28
CA ILE A 33 1.30 1.25 -8.88
C ILE A 33 0.53 0.45 -7.84
N GLY A 34 -0.53 1.05 -7.30
CA GLY A 34 -1.36 0.52 -6.23
C GLY A 34 -1.24 1.29 -4.92
N ALA A 35 -2.38 1.77 -4.38
CA ALA A 35 -2.50 2.51 -3.12
C ALA A 35 -3.05 1.65 -1.97
N GLY A 36 -2.82 0.34 -2.03
CA GLY A 36 -3.04 -0.59 -0.94
C GLY A 36 -1.97 -0.46 0.15
N PRO A 37 -2.03 -1.28 1.22
CA PRO A 37 -1.09 -1.18 2.35
C PRO A 37 0.37 -1.37 1.91
N GLY A 38 0.64 -2.27 0.96
CA GLY A 38 1.98 -2.50 0.42
C GLY A 38 2.52 -1.30 -0.34
N GLY A 39 1.70 -0.72 -1.25
CA GLY A 39 2.08 0.47 -2.03
C GLY A 39 2.29 1.71 -1.16
N LEU A 40 1.40 1.95 -0.19
CA LEU A 40 1.54 3.07 0.75
C LEU A 40 2.80 2.94 1.63
N MET A 41 3.12 1.71 2.09
CA MET A 41 4.34 1.47 2.85
C MET A 41 5.60 1.66 1.99
N ALA A 42 5.59 1.19 0.74
CA ALA A 42 6.67 1.42 -0.22
C ALA A 42 6.85 2.93 -0.50
N ALA A 43 5.74 3.65 -0.69
CA ALA A 43 5.75 5.11 -0.91
C ALA A 43 6.37 5.86 0.26
N ARG A 44 5.90 5.56 1.48
CA ARG A 44 6.44 6.12 2.71
C ARG A 44 7.94 5.86 2.82
N THR A 45 8.36 4.62 2.62
CA THR A 45 9.77 4.22 2.76
C THR A 45 10.65 4.93 1.73
N ALA A 46 10.23 4.97 0.46
CA ALA A 46 10.97 5.66 -0.59
C ALA A 46 11.08 7.17 -0.32
N ALA A 47 9.98 7.81 0.10
CA ALA A 47 9.97 9.23 0.44
C ALA A 47 10.85 9.53 1.67
N GLN A 48 10.81 8.68 2.69
CA GLN A 48 11.70 8.79 3.86
C GLN A 48 13.18 8.68 3.47
N ARG A 49 13.50 7.93 2.43
CA ARG A 49 14.85 7.83 1.88
C ARG A 49 15.25 8.99 0.98
N GLY A 50 14.34 9.92 0.70
CA GLY A 50 14.61 11.15 -0.06
C GLY A 50 14.34 11.05 -1.56
N HIS A 51 13.53 10.09 -1.99
CA HIS A 51 13.09 9.98 -3.37
C HIS A 51 11.84 10.82 -3.64
N ASN A 52 11.64 11.24 -4.89
CA ASN A 52 10.40 11.83 -5.38
C ASN A 52 9.41 10.70 -5.69
N VAL A 53 8.29 10.64 -5.00
CA VAL A 53 7.38 9.50 -5.08
C VAL A 53 6.03 9.92 -5.63
N THR A 54 5.55 9.18 -6.64
CA THR A 54 4.19 9.29 -7.17
C THR A 54 3.50 7.93 -7.10
N VAL A 55 2.34 7.88 -6.47
CA VAL A 55 1.48 6.69 -6.38
C VAL A 55 0.34 6.83 -7.36
N TYR A 56 0.13 5.81 -8.18
CA TYR A 56 -1.01 5.66 -9.09
C TYR A 56 -1.93 4.56 -8.60
N ASP A 57 -3.22 4.77 -8.69
CA ASP A 57 -4.23 3.75 -8.46
C ASP A 57 -5.43 3.98 -9.37
N LYS A 58 -5.96 2.89 -9.94
CA LYS A 58 -7.19 2.92 -10.75
C LYS A 58 -8.44 3.23 -9.92
N ASP A 59 -8.44 2.85 -8.63
CA ASP A 59 -9.51 3.20 -7.68
C ASP A 59 -9.35 4.67 -7.24
N THR A 60 -10.46 5.29 -6.93
CA THR A 60 -10.51 6.62 -6.31
C THR A 60 -10.30 6.58 -4.81
N HIS A 61 -10.33 5.39 -4.21
CA HIS A 61 -10.20 5.15 -2.78
C HIS A 61 -8.92 4.41 -2.44
N PHE A 62 -8.31 4.80 -1.32
CA PHE A 62 -7.14 4.12 -0.79
C PHE A 62 -7.48 2.77 -0.15
N GLY A 63 -6.58 1.80 -0.26
CA GLY A 63 -6.66 0.53 0.45
C GLY A 63 -7.40 -0.59 -0.25
N GLU A 64 -8.08 -0.32 -1.38
CA GLU A 64 -8.75 -1.33 -2.22
C GLU A 64 -9.35 -2.52 -1.43
N VAL A 65 -8.92 -3.75 -1.77
CA VAL A 65 -9.38 -5.00 -1.16
C VAL A 65 -9.14 -5.03 0.36
N PHE A 66 -8.11 -4.35 0.88
CA PHE A 66 -7.83 -4.30 2.31
C PHE A 66 -8.96 -3.61 3.10
N ARG A 67 -9.71 -2.70 2.48
CA ARG A 67 -10.89 -2.08 3.11
C ARG A 67 -11.94 -3.13 3.48
N SER A 68 -12.11 -4.16 2.65
CA SER A 68 -13.05 -5.25 2.92
C SER A 68 -12.67 -6.04 4.17
N ALA A 69 -11.40 -6.08 4.55
CA ALA A 69 -10.95 -6.73 5.78
C ALA A 69 -11.45 -6.04 7.06
N ALA A 70 -11.88 -4.78 6.97
CA ALA A 70 -12.42 -4.02 8.10
C ALA A 70 -13.92 -4.23 8.33
N TYR A 71 -14.66 -4.86 7.40
CA TYR A 71 -16.11 -5.06 7.51
C TYR A 71 -16.53 -6.04 8.62
N PRO A 72 -15.80 -7.17 8.87
CA PRO A 72 -16.21 -8.08 9.93
C PRO A 72 -16.25 -7.40 11.30
N MET A 73 -17.19 -7.81 12.14
CA MET A 73 -17.35 -7.30 13.50
C MET A 73 -16.02 -7.36 14.28
N GLY A 74 -15.66 -6.26 14.94
CA GLY A 74 -14.42 -6.15 15.72
C GLY A 74 -13.16 -5.85 14.92
N LYS A 75 -13.24 -5.68 13.57
CA LYS A 75 -12.08 -5.39 12.70
C LYS A 75 -12.05 -3.96 12.12
N GLY A 76 -12.95 -3.08 12.56
CA GLY A 76 -13.03 -1.71 12.06
C GLY A 76 -11.73 -0.91 12.20
N GLU A 77 -10.88 -1.25 13.18
CA GLU A 77 -9.57 -0.62 13.37
C GLU A 77 -8.62 -0.80 12.16
N LEU A 78 -8.82 -1.84 11.34
CA LEU A 78 -7.99 -2.03 10.14
C LEU A 78 -8.10 -0.87 9.15
N SER A 79 -9.23 -0.17 9.11
CA SER A 79 -9.41 1.01 8.27
C SER A 79 -8.47 2.17 8.67
N THR A 80 -8.09 2.25 9.94
CA THR A 80 -7.21 3.30 10.46
C THR A 80 -5.79 3.16 9.93
N VAL A 81 -5.35 1.94 9.59
CA VAL A 81 -4.01 1.65 9.05
C VAL A 81 -3.81 2.37 7.73
N ILE A 82 -4.77 2.27 6.81
CA ILE A 82 -4.70 2.94 5.50
C ILE A 82 -4.69 4.45 5.68
N SER A 83 -5.56 4.98 6.54
CA SER A 83 -5.61 6.42 6.84
C SER A 83 -4.30 6.94 7.42
N ALA A 84 -3.70 6.18 8.33
CA ALA A 84 -2.41 6.53 8.94
C ALA A 84 -1.27 6.52 7.91
N TYR A 85 -1.19 5.48 7.07
CA TYR A 85 -0.16 5.40 6.04
C TYR A 85 -0.31 6.51 5.00
N ARG A 86 -1.54 6.76 4.53
CA ARG A 86 -1.83 7.88 3.64
C ARG A 86 -1.34 9.20 4.24
N LYS A 87 -1.73 9.49 5.49
CA LYS A 87 -1.33 10.73 6.16
C LYS A 87 0.18 10.89 6.27
N GLN A 88 0.89 9.81 6.59
CA GLN A 88 2.35 9.81 6.64
C GLN A 88 2.97 10.10 5.27
N CYS A 89 2.42 9.52 4.20
CA CYS A 89 2.86 9.79 2.84
C CYS A 89 2.61 11.25 2.43
N GLU A 90 1.45 11.82 2.78
CA GLU A 90 1.12 13.23 2.53
C GLU A 90 2.12 14.17 3.20
N VAL A 91 2.45 13.92 4.47
CA VAL A 91 3.46 14.70 5.23
C VAL A 91 4.85 14.61 4.58
N LEU A 92 5.18 13.49 3.96
CA LEU A 92 6.44 13.27 3.27
C LEU A 92 6.47 13.81 1.83
N GLY A 93 5.39 14.44 1.37
CA GLY A 93 5.32 15.03 0.04
C GLY A 93 5.06 14.04 -1.08
N VAL A 94 4.52 12.84 -0.79
CA VAL A 94 4.14 11.86 -1.81
C VAL A 94 2.97 12.41 -2.64
N THR A 95 3.09 12.33 -3.96
CA THR A 95 2.03 12.70 -4.89
C THR A 95 1.11 11.51 -5.15
N PHE A 96 -0.20 11.73 -5.08
CA PHE A 96 -1.21 10.70 -5.36
C PHE A 96 -1.99 11.02 -6.65
N LYS A 97 -2.12 10.03 -7.53
CA LYS A 97 -2.92 10.07 -8.76
C LYS A 97 -3.94 8.95 -8.72
N MET A 98 -5.01 9.19 -7.97
CA MET A 98 -6.11 8.24 -7.76
C MET A 98 -7.11 8.31 -8.92
N GLY A 99 -7.80 7.19 -9.19
CA GLY A 99 -8.74 7.06 -10.31
C GLY A 99 -8.06 7.13 -11.67
N LYS A 100 -6.76 6.84 -11.74
CA LYS A 100 -5.95 6.92 -12.96
C LYS A 100 -5.08 5.71 -13.13
N GLU A 101 -5.09 5.15 -14.33
CA GLU A 101 -4.07 4.20 -14.76
C GLU A 101 -2.77 4.92 -15.09
N VAL A 102 -1.69 4.15 -15.10
CA VAL A 102 -0.36 4.70 -15.43
C VAL A 102 -0.33 5.13 -16.89
N SER A 103 0.09 6.37 -17.11
CA SER A 103 0.33 6.89 -18.47
C SER A 103 1.64 6.33 -19.03
N GLU A 104 1.66 5.95 -20.30
CA GLU A 104 2.88 5.54 -21.03
C GLU A 104 3.92 6.67 -21.13
N GLU A 105 3.50 7.92 -20.98
CA GLU A 105 4.38 9.09 -20.98
C GLU A 105 5.20 9.25 -19.69
N ALA A 106 4.80 8.56 -18.62
CA ALA A 106 5.53 8.60 -17.36
C ALA A 106 6.92 7.97 -17.52
N ARG A 107 7.95 8.67 -17.11
CA ARG A 107 9.36 8.23 -17.20
C ARG A 107 9.98 8.17 -15.81
N PRO A 108 9.60 7.21 -14.97
CA PRO A 108 10.21 7.03 -13.65
C PRO A 108 11.59 6.38 -13.76
N ASP A 109 12.46 6.64 -12.79
CA ASP A 109 13.73 5.93 -12.65
C ASP A 109 13.52 4.51 -12.09
N THR A 110 12.43 4.30 -11.35
CA THR A 110 12.10 3.03 -10.69
C THR A 110 10.59 2.88 -10.59
N ILE A 111 10.11 1.66 -10.84
CA ILE A 111 8.70 1.29 -10.68
C ILE A 111 8.58 0.24 -9.58
N VAL A 112 7.61 0.44 -8.67
CA VAL A 112 7.19 -0.55 -7.68
C VAL A 112 5.78 -0.98 -8.00
N VAL A 113 5.59 -2.26 -8.33
CA VAL A 113 4.28 -2.84 -8.61
C VAL A 113 3.70 -3.40 -7.32
N ALA A 114 2.57 -2.83 -6.87
CA ALA A 114 1.87 -3.17 -5.64
C ALA A 114 0.35 -3.28 -5.87
N THR A 115 -0.05 -3.82 -7.02
CA THR A 115 -1.43 -3.88 -7.50
C THR A 115 -2.34 -4.86 -6.75
N GLY A 116 -1.78 -5.61 -5.78
CA GLY A 116 -2.54 -6.54 -4.96
C GLY A 116 -3.03 -7.77 -5.74
N SER A 117 -4.20 -8.25 -5.37
CA SER A 117 -4.83 -9.45 -5.95
C SER A 117 -6.31 -9.19 -6.24
N VAL A 118 -6.87 -10.00 -7.12
CA VAL A 118 -8.32 -10.03 -7.38
C VAL A 118 -8.94 -11.25 -6.68
N PRO A 119 -10.16 -11.13 -6.15
CA PRO A 119 -10.87 -12.26 -5.56
C PRO A 119 -11.08 -13.36 -6.60
N LEU A 120 -10.81 -14.61 -6.23
CA LEU A 120 -11.15 -15.77 -7.04
C LEU A 120 -12.57 -16.20 -6.70
N THR A 121 -13.46 -16.23 -7.70
CA THR A 121 -14.76 -16.87 -7.58
C THR A 121 -14.62 -18.35 -7.92
N PRO A 122 -14.72 -19.27 -6.96
CA PRO A 122 -14.60 -20.69 -7.23
C PRO A 122 -15.79 -21.19 -8.09
N PRO A 123 -15.61 -22.22 -8.93
CA PRO A 123 -16.68 -22.76 -9.77
C PRO A 123 -17.61 -23.65 -8.94
N ILE A 124 -18.39 -23.03 -8.04
CA ILE A 124 -19.39 -23.71 -7.20
C ILE A 124 -20.76 -23.47 -7.82
N GLU A 125 -21.56 -24.52 -7.92
CA GLU A 125 -22.92 -24.43 -8.43
C GLU A 125 -23.76 -23.48 -7.54
N GLY A 126 -24.47 -22.56 -8.15
CA GLY A 126 -25.31 -21.59 -7.45
C GLY A 126 -24.59 -20.34 -6.92
N ILE A 127 -23.26 -20.19 -7.07
CA ILE A 127 -22.52 -19.04 -6.56
C ILE A 127 -22.96 -17.69 -7.16
N ASN A 128 -23.57 -17.72 -8.34
CA ASN A 128 -24.11 -16.52 -9.01
C ASN A 128 -25.64 -16.42 -8.87
N SER A 129 -26.26 -17.15 -7.95
CA SER A 129 -27.69 -17.08 -7.68
C SER A 129 -28.05 -15.79 -6.94
N GLU A 130 -29.29 -15.29 -7.12
CA GLU A 130 -29.74 -14.01 -6.55
C GLU A 130 -29.71 -13.96 -5.00
N ASN A 131 -29.58 -15.11 -4.35
CA ASN A 131 -29.57 -15.25 -2.87
C ASN A 131 -28.15 -15.46 -2.29
N VAL A 132 -27.11 -15.25 -3.07
CA VAL A 132 -25.69 -15.36 -2.62
C VAL A 132 -25.07 -14.00 -2.43
#